data_27ad04a3c07cdf93c0f4a241ddd54601
#
_entry.id   27ad04a3c07cdf93c0f4a241ddd54601
#
_cell.length_a   1.000
_cell.length_b   1.000
_cell.length_c   1.000
_cell.angle_alpha   90.00
_cell.angle_beta   90.00
_cell.angle_gamma   90.00
#
_symmetry.space_group_name_H-M   'P 1'
#
loop_
_entity.id
_entity.type
_entity.pdbx_description
1 polymer ?
#
loop_
_entity_poly.entity_id
_entity_poly.type
_entity_poly.pdbx_seq_one_letter_code
_entity_poly.pdbx_strand_id
1 'polypeptide(L)'
;MSQQILNLDDLTSLEKRYAGILGESELMRRAGDAVARVIADRVKTPAHVVVICGPGNNGGDGYAAALALQAKGYRVTCATITGGAPVSETAKSLYDAWMASGGETVTDPYSADKAQVVVDALFGTGLKRAILNEWQDAVLWFNERQALHVSIDLPSGIDMMTGRWVGNIPGCRADVTVNLLAPKAGCFMNEGADAAGAVLLDNLDVSVPLTNISLIDTDDFKHLAEPRAKNSHKGTYGRVVAIGGETGTVGAAFLAGRAALKMGAGSVVVEVMSDKAPAFDPLQPELMVTDKADLSLADTIVVGCGMGFSEKAKQRFKDAIACNVPLIIDADALRMLAEDQTLQDSVLARKAHTVITPHPGEAAAIIHSTVEKVNADRINASRELAVQTGCVSI
;
A
#
# COMPACT_ATOMS: atom_id res chain seq x y z
N MET A 1 13.27 -2.70 -11.44
CA MET A 1 12.19 -3.70 -11.65
C MET A 1 11.26 -3.59 -10.44
N SER A 2 9.96 -3.51 -10.68
CA SER A 2 8.95 -3.41 -9.60
C SER A 2 9.09 -4.58 -8.63
N GLN A 3 8.97 -4.30 -7.34
CA GLN A 3 9.07 -5.32 -6.30
C GLN A 3 7.81 -6.19 -6.32
N GLN A 4 7.99 -7.50 -6.44
CA GLN A 4 6.88 -8.45 -6.55
C GLN A 4 6.25 -8.70 -5.18
N ILE A 5 4.92 -8.67 -5.11
CA ILE A 5 4.16 -9.01 -3.91
C ILE A 5 3.69 -10.46 -4.03
N LEU A 6 3.93 -11.25 -2.99
CA LEU A 6 3.54 -12.64 -2.91
C LEU A 6 2.28 -12.78 -2.03
N ASN A 7 1.37 -13.67 -2.43
CA ASN A 7 0.35 -14.16 -1.50
C ASN A 7 0.96 -15.18 -0.52
N LEU A 8 0.20 -15.63 0.46
CA LEU A 8 0.71 -16.53 1.50
C LEU A 8 1.22 -17.88 0.95
N ASP A 9 0.54 -18.43 -0.06
CA ASP A 9 0.90 -19.73 -0.64
C ASP A 9 2.20 -19.62 -1.47
N ASP A 10 2.33 -18.54 -2.25
CA ASP A 10 3.54 -18.25 -3.03
C ASP A 10 4.73 -17.97 -2.10
N LEU A 11 4.53 -17.19 -1.02
CA LEU A 11 5.55 -16.91 -0.03
C LEU A 11 6.01 -18.20 0.66
N THR A 12 5.08 -19.01 1.14
CA THR A 12 5.38 -20.30 1.79
C THR A 12 6.13 -21.25 0.84
N SER A 13 5.77 -21.25 -0.43
CA SER A 13 6.44 -22.06 -1.46
C SER A 13 7.87 -21.56 -1.70
N LEU A 14 8.08 -20.26 -1.72
CA LEU A 14 9.40 -19.63 -1.84
C LEU A 14 10.29 -19.97 -0.62
N GLU A 15 9.75 -19.81 0.59
CA GLU A 15 10.44 -20.17 1.83
C GLU A 15 10.89 -21.62 1.83
N LYS A 16 9.98 -22.57 1.53
CA LYS A 16 10.31 -24.00 1.47
C LYS A 16 11.38 -24.30 0.43
N ARG A 17 11.30 -23.67 -0.75
CA ARG A 17 12.30 -23.87 -1.80
C ARG A 17 13.70 -23.46 -1.33
N TYR A 18 13.82 -22.25 -0.73
CA TYR A 18 15.12 -21.75 -0.31
C TYR A 18 15.61 -22.35 0.99
N ALA A 19 14.71 -22.76 1.87
CA ALA A 19 15.05 -23.62 3.02
C ALA A 19 15.68 -24.95 2.59
N GLY A 20 15.19 -25.54 1.48
CA GLY A 20 15.79 -26.75 0.89
C GLY A 20 17.16 -26.52 0.25
N ILE A 21 17.46 -25.30 -0.21
CA ILE A 21 18.74 -24.94 -0.87
C ILE A 21 19.78 -24.48 0.15
N LEU A 22 19.41 -23.58 1.06
CA LEU A 22 20.30 -22.88 1.98
C LEU A 22 20.31 -23.51 3.38
N GLY A 23 19.25 -24.23 3.75
CA GLY A 23 18.90 -24.61 5.10
C GLY A 23 17.99 -23.57 5.79
N GLU A 24 17.02 -24.03 6.55
CA GLU A 24 16.07 -23.14 7.26
C GLU A 24 16.79 -22.18 8.23
N SER A 25 17.77 -22.69 8.97
CA SER A 25 18.56 -21.89 9.93
C SER A 25 19.34 -20.77 9.26
N GLU A 26 19.82 -20.97 8.03
CA GLU A 26 20.55 -19.94 7.28
C GLU A 26 19.61 -18.82 6.82
N LEU A 27 18.40 -19.16 6.40
CA LEU A 27 17.39 -18.16 5.99
C LEU A 27 17.01 -17.27 7.17
N MET A 28 16.72 -17.86 8.35
CA MET A 28 16.44 -17.11 9.58
C MET A 28 17.65 -16.28 10.05
N ARG A 29 18.87 -16.80 9.91
CA ARG A 29 20.08 -16.05 10.24
C ARG A 29 20.19 -14.79 9.38
N ARG A 30 19.92 -14.88 8.08
CA ARG A 30 19.90 -13.71 7.17
C ARG A 30 18.81 -12.72 7.56
N ALA A 31 17.64 -13.20 7.96
CA ALA A 31 16.56 -12.35 8.47
C ALA A 31 17.01 -11.56 9.71
N GLY A 32 17.63 -12.24 10.68
CA GLY A 32 18.19 -11.61 11.86
C GLY A 32 19.28 -10.58 11.54
N ASP A 33 20.18 -10.91 10.62
CA ASP A 33 21.22 -9.98 10.15
C ASP A 33 20.64 -8.75 9.48
N ALA A 34 19.56 -8.88 8.71
CA ALA A 34 18.85 -7.76 8.08
C ALA A 34 18.28 -6.80 9.13
N VAL A 35 17.56 -7.34 10.12
CA VAL A 35 17.00 -6.56 11.23
C VAL A 35 18.11 -5.87 12.02
N ALA A 36 19.19 -6.58 12.34
CA ALA A 36 20.32 -6.03 13.07
C ALA A 36 21.06 -4.90 12.30
N ARG A 37 21.13 -4.97 10.97
CA ARG A 37 21.64 -3.88 10.13
C ARG A 37 20.75 -2.65 10.25
N VAL A 38 19.44 -2.81 10.08
CA VAL A 38 18.46 -1.72 10.14
C VAL A 38 18.51 -0.99 11.49
N ILE A 39 18.67 -1.72 12.60
CA ILE A 39 18.82 -1.15 13.94
C ILE A 39 20.17 -0.42 14.08
N ALA A 40 21.26 -1.03 13.62
CA ALA A 40 22.60 -0.45 13.74
C ALA A 40 22.80 0.85 12.93
N ASP A 41 22.05 1.00 11.84
CA ASP A 41 22.04 2.24 11.06
C ASP A 41 21.35 3.41 11.80
N ARG A 42 20.44 3.11 12.73
CA ARG A 42 19.61 4.09 13.45
C ARG A 42 20.04 4.37 14.88
N VAL A 43 20.50 3.36 15.58
CA VAL A 43 20.86 3.45 17.01
C VAL A 43 22.28 2.93 17.21
N LYS A 44 23.14 3.76 17.76
CA LYS A 44 24.55 3.39 18.03
C LYS A 44 24.69 2.65 19.36
N THR A 45 25.68 1.78 19.43
CA THR A 45 26.12 1.15 20.67
C THR A 45 26.86 2.14 21.60
N PRO A 46 26.76 2.00 22.92
CA PRO A 46 25.96 0.99 23.62
C PRO A 46 24.47 1.37 23.67
N ALA A 47 23.60 0.40 23.39
CA ALA A 47 22.17 0.56 23.53
C ALA A 47 21.55 -0.77 24.00
N HIS A 48 20.39 -0.68 24.65
CA HIS A 48 19.61 -1.84 25.09
C HIS A 48 18.47 -2.09 24.10
N VAL A 49 18.39 -3.30 23.57
CA VAL A 49 17.35 -3.78 22.66
C VAL A 49 16.53 -4.85 23.36
N VAL A 50 15.21 -4.72 23.34
CA VAL A 50 14.30 -5.75 23.81
C VAL A 50 13.60 -6.36 22.59
N VAL A 51 13.69 -7.69 22.45
CA VAL A 51 13.05 -8.43 21.35
C VAL A 51 11.93 -9.28 21.95
N ILE A 52 10.68 -9.01 21.54
CA ILE A 52 9.52 -9.80 21.99
C ILE A 52 9.33 -10.95 21.01
N CYS A 53 9.68 -12.16 21.44
CA CYS A 53 9.67 -13.36 20.60
C CYS A 53 8.37 -14.16 20.76
N GLY A 54 7.69 -14.38 19.64
CA GLY A 54 6.53 -15.25 19.54
C GLY A 54 6.92 -16.74 19.46
N PRO A 55 5.91 -17.65 19.48
CA PRO A 55 6.13 -19.07 19.47
C PRO A 55 6.45 -19.67 18.10
N GLY A 56 6.29 -18.90 17.02
CA GLY A 56 6.47 -19.35 15.63
C GLY A 56 7.80 -18.93 15.02
N ASN A 57 7.88 -19.02 13.68
CA ASN A 57 9.08 -18.67 12.92
C ASN A 57 9.48 -17.19 13.06
N ASN A 58 8.51 -16.28 13.18
CA ASN A 58 8.81 -14.85 13.42
C ASN A 58 9.60 -14.66 14.73
N GLY A 59 9.25 -15.42 15.78
CA GLY A 59 10.06 -15.48 17.01
C GLY A 59 11.47 -16.04 16.77
N GLY A 60 11.61 -17.01 15.87
CA GLY A 60 12.90 -17.52 15.42
C GLY A 60 13.77 -16.43 14.77
N ASP A 61 13.18 -15.62 13.88
CA ASP A 61 13.84 -14.44 13.29
C ASP A 61 14.24 -13.43 14.38
N GLY A 62 13.40 -13.30 15.43
CA GLY A 62 13.69 -12.49 16.62
C GLY A 62 14.93 -12.97 17.38
N TYR A 63 15.10 -14.28 17.61
CA TYR A 63 16.32 -14.83 18.25
C TYR A 63 17.54 -14.67 17.35
N ALA A 64 17.38 -14.86 16.04
CA ALA A 64 18.45 -14.59 15.08
C ALA A 64 18.90 -13.13 15.12
N ALA A 65 17.95 -12.19 15.18
CA ALA A 65 18.23 -10.76 15.33
C ALA A 65 18.92 -10.46 16.66
N ALA A 66 18.50 -11.10 17.75
CA ALA A 66 19.13 -10.95 19.07
C ALA A 66 20.61 -11.38 19.06
N LEU A 67 20.91 -12.54 18.46
CA LEU A 67 22.29 -13.02 18.29
C LEU A 67 23.13 -12.05 17.46
N ALA A 68 22.59 -11.58 16.34
CA ALA A 68 23.27 -10.64 15.45
C ALA A 68 23.54 -9.28 16.13
N LEU A 69 22.59 -8.79 16.92
CA LEU A 69 22.73 -7.55 17.69
C LEU A 69 23.75 -7.69 18.84
N GLN A 70 23.71 -8.81 19.57
CA GLN A 70 24.68 -9.12 20.62
C GLN A 70 26.11 -9.14 20.04
N ALA A 71 26.30 -9.77 18.88
CA ALA A 71 27.59 -9.79 18.19
C ALA A 71 28.07 -8.39 17.75
N LYS A 72 27.15 -7.43 17.57
CA LYS A 72 27.45 -6.03 17.27
C LYS A 72 27.65 -5.15 18.52
N GLY A 73 27.60 -5.74 19.73
CA GLY A 73 27.85 -5.04 21.00
C GLY A 73 26.64 -4.36 21.62
N TYR A 74 25.41 -4.71 21.20
CA TYR A 74 24.21 -4.27 21.90
C TYR A 74 23.96 -5.13 23.14
N ARG A 75 23.41 -4.52 24.20
CA ARG A 75 22.76 -5.29 25.26
C ARG A 75 21.39 -5.75 24.70
N VAL A 76 21.12 -7.06 24.74
CA VAL A 76 19.87 -7.58 24.21
C VAL A 76 19.17 -8.43 25.28
N THR A 77 17.87 -8.22 25.42
CA THR A 77 16.98 -9.04 26.26
C THR A 77 15.87 -9.61 25.36
N CYS A 78 15.69 -10.92 25.32
CA CYS A 78 14.55 -11.54 24.66
C CYS A 78 13.41 -11.75 25.66
N ALA A 79 12.20 -11.31 25.30
CA ALA A 79 10.99 -11.56 26.08
C ALA A 79 10.18 -12.68 25.44
N THR A 80 9.94 -13.78 26.20
CA THR A 80 9.12 -14.94 25.80
C THR A 80 7.84 -14.94 26.61
N ILE A 81 6.75 -14.45 26.04
CA ILE A 81 5.51 -14.14 26.78
C ILE A 81 4.92 -15.36 27.50
N THR A 82 4.98 -16.56 26.92
CA THR A 82 4.47 -17.80 27.54
C THR A 82 5.55 -18.63 28.23
N GLY A 83 6.79 -18.14 28.28
CA GLY A 83 7.89 -18.81 28.96
C GLY A 83 8.39 -20.11 28.33
N GLY A 84 7.92 -20.46 27.13
CA GLY A 84 8.28 -21.68 26.41
C GLY A 84 9.23 -21.45 25.24
N ALA A 85 9.96 -22.52 24.85
CA ALA A 85 10.71 -22.55 23.61
C ALA A 85 9.74 -22.46 22.39
N PRO A 86 10.20 -21.92 21.25
CA PRO A 86 9.40 -21.93 20.01
C PRO A 86 8.95 -23.34 19.60
N VAL A 87 7.84 -23.38 18.84
CA VAL A 87 7.22 -24.66 18.42
C VAL A 87 7.95 -25.28 17.23
N SER A 88 8.45 -24.46 16.28
CA SER A 88 9.19 -24.98 15.13
C SER A 88 10.61 -25.36 15.52
N GLU A 89 11.13 -26.46 14.95
CA GLU A 89 12.49 -26.94 15.25
C GLU A 89 13.56 -25.89 14.91
N THR A 90 13.39 -25.17 13.83
CA THR A 90 14.35 -24.13 13.41
C THR A 90 14.37 -22.95 14.38
N ALA A 91 13.18 -22.42 14.74
CA ALA A 91 13.10 -21.35 15.72
C ALA A 91 13.63 -21.79 17.09
N LYS A 92 13.38 -23.07 17.47
CA LYS A 92 13.92 -23.67 18.70
C LYS A 92 15.45 -23.73 18.65
N SER A 93 16.04 -24.13 17.53
CA SER A 93 17.50 -24.16 17.37
C SER A 93 18.14 -22.78 17.61
N LEU A 94 17.50 -21.70 17.12
CA LEU A 94 17.96 -20.31 17.37
C LEU A 94 17.75 -19.86 18.82
N TYR A 95 16.64 -20.27 19.43
CA TYR A 95 16.42 -20.08 20.88
C TYR A 95 17.50 -20.76 21.71
N ASP A 96 17.80 -22.04 21.41
CA ASP A 96 18.84 -22.81 22.11
C ASP A 96 20.23 -22.17 21.91
N ALA A 97 20.52 -21.65 20.69
CA ALA A 97 21.75 -20.91 20.43
C ALA A 97 21.81 -19.60 21.22
N TRP A 98 20.68 -18.86 21.32
CA TRP A 98 20.57 -17.65 22.15
C TRP A 98 20.86 -17.96 23.63
N MET A 99 20.24 -19.02 24.17
CA MET A 99 20.47 -19.46 25.55
C MET A 99 21.94 -19.89 25.78
N ALA A 100 22.52 -20.61 24.82
CA ALA A 100 23.91 -21.03 24.87
C ALA A 100 24.92 -19.87 24.79
N SER A 101 24.54 -18.76 24.14
CA SER A 101 25.37 -17.55 24.11
C SER A 101 25.37 -16.73 25.42
N GLY A 102 24.62 -17.20 26.43
CA GLY A 102 24.41 -16.47 27.69
C GLY A 102 23.42 -15.31 27.54
N GLY A 103 22.53 -15.38 26.54
CA GLY A 103 21.52 -14.36 26.26
C GLY A 103 20.51 -14.19 27.39
N GLU A 104 20.20 -12.96 27.75
CA GLU A 104 19.21 -12.61 28.78
C GLU A 104 17.78 -12.89 28.25
N THR A 105 17.04 -13.74 28.95
CA THR A 105 15.64 -14.08 28.60
C THR A 105 14.73 -13.83 29.79
N VAL A 106 13.58 -13.15 29.52
CA VAL A 106 12.56 -12.85 30.53
C VAL A 106 11.20 -13.33 30.01
N THR A 107 10.26 -13.60 30.94
CA THR A 107 8.88 -13.97 30.58
C THR A 107 7.92 -12.79 30.60
N ASP A 108 8.37 -11.68 31.17
CA ASP A 108 7.62 -10.43 31.27
C ASP A 108 8.44 -9.27 30.70
N PRO A 109 8.00 -8.64 29.60
CA PRO A 109 8.72 -7.54 28.99
C PRO A 109 8.79 -6.28 29.89
N TYR A 110 7.88 -6.17 30.89
CA TYR A 110 7.92 -5.05 31.87
C TYR A 110 9.18 -5.07 32.73
N SER A 111 9.86 -6.20 32.87
CA SER A 111 11.15 -6.27 33.58
C SER A 111 12.32 -5.60 32.82
N ALA A 112 12.14 -5.24 31.55
CA ALA A 112 13.15 -4.66 30.67
C ALA A 112 12.86 -3.17 30.30
N ASP A 113 12.54 -2.37 31.27
CA ASP A 113 11.88 -1.05 31.14
C ASP A 113 12.69 0.06 30.43
N LYS A 114 14.01 -0.07 30.25
CA LYS A 114 14.87 1.01 29.73
C LYS A 114 15.48 0.69 28.37
N ALA A 115 14.69 0.10 27.47
CA ALA A 115 15.12 -0.17 26.11
C ALA A 115 15.17 1.11 25.26
N GLN A 116 16.19 1.25 24.42
CA GLN A 116 16.27 2.25 23.36
C GLN A 116 15.63 1.75 22.06
N VAL A 117 15.52 0.42 21.91
CA VAL A 117 14.87 -0.24 20.76
C VAL A 117 13.99 -1.36 21.29
N VAL A 118 12.80 -1.46 20.79
CA VAL A 118 11.90 -2.61 21.00
C VAL A 118 11.61 -3.25 19.65
N VAL A 119 11.70 -4.60 19.61
CA VAL A 119 11.53 -5.37 18.39
C VAL A 119 10.32 -6.28 18.54
N ASP A 120 9.37 -6.12 17.66
CA ASP A 120 8.22 -7.00 17.49
C ASP A 120 8.61 -8.19 16.61
N ALA A 121 8.76 -9.34 17.23
CA ALA A 121 8.95 -10.64 16.62
C ALA A 121 7.87 -11.63 17.11
N LEU A 122 6.64 -11.12 17.41
CA LEU A 122 5.57 -11.95 17.95
C LEU A 122 4.95 -12.85 16.88
N PHE A 123 4.32 -12.22 15.87
CA PHE A 123 3.57 -12.95 14.86
C PHE A 123 3.85 -12.38 13.46
N GLY A 124 4.16 -13.26 12.51
CA GLY A 124 4.35 -12.90 11.11
C GLY A 124 3.09 -13.18 10.26
N THR A 125 3.31 -13.47 8.98
CA THR A 125 2.29 -13.66 7.94
C THR A 125 1.28 -14.80 8.21
N GLY A 126 1.59 -15.71 9.10
CA GLY A 126 0.74 -16.86 9.44
C GLY A 126 -0.38 -16.59 10.45
N LEU A 127 -0.53 -15.37 10.95
CA LEU A 127 -1.53 -15.04 11.97
C LEU A 127 -2.94 -15.04 11.34
N LYS A 128 -3.86 -15.86 11.89
CA LYS A 128 -5.25 -16.00 11.41
C LYS A 128 -6.31 -15.68 12.46
N ARG A 129 -5.92 -15.32 13.66
CA ARG A 129 -6.83 -15.02 14.78
C ARG A 129 -6.33 -13.82 15.56
N ALA A 130 -7.25 -13.11 16.20
CA ALA A 130 -6.93 -11.95 17.03
C ALA A 130 -5.86 -12.28 18.09
N ILE A 131 -5.02 -11.31 18.36
CA ILE A 131 -4.05 -11.34 19.46
C ILE A 131 -4.84 -11.02 20.74
N LEU A 132 -4.83 -11.92 21.73
CA LEU A 132 -5.62 -11.81 22.95
C LEU A 132 -4.77 -12.15 24.18
N ASN A 133 -5.30 -11.82 25.35
CA ASN A 133 -4.73 -12.14 26.66
C ASN A 133 -3.28 -11.61 26.81
N GLU A 134 -2.38 -12.42 27.37
CA GLU A 134 -0.97 -12.07 27.62
C GLU A 134 -0.22 -11.57 26.37
N TRP A 135 -0.62 -12.01 25.19
CA TRP A 135 -0.07 -11.52 23.93
C TRP A 135 -0.53 -10.08 23.62
N GLN A 136 -1.78 -9.76 23.98
CA GLN A 136 -2.28 -8.37 23.84
C GLN A 136 -1.59 -7.45 24.85
N ASP A 137 -1.29 -7.94 26.06
CA ASP A 137 -0.53 -7.17 27.05
C ASP A 137 0.88 -6.84 26.53
N ALA A 138 1.52 -7.80 25.85
CA ALA A 138 2.81 -7.59 25.21
C ALA A 138 2.74 -6.56 24.06
N VAL A 139 1.67 -6.58 23.24
CA VAL A 139 1.41 -5.56 22.21
C VAL A 139 1.23 -4.17 22.83
N LEU A 140 0.45 -4.07 23.90
CA LEU A 140 0.27 -2.80 24.61
C LEU A 140 1.59 -2.29 25.19
N TRP A 141 2.35 -3.17 25.86
CA TRP A 141 3.68 -2.83 26.33
C TRP A 141 4.59 -2.32 25.21
N PHE A 142 4.63 -3.00 24.07
CA PHE A 142 5.40 -2.59 22.91
C PHE A 142 5.01 -1.17 22.47
N ASN A 143 3.73 -0.92 22.24
CA ASN A 143 3.21 0.34 21.72
C ASN A 143 3.41 1.55 22.66
N GLU A 144 3.50 1.31 23.98
CA GLU A 144 3.65 2.37 24.99
C GLU A 144 5.09 2.78 25.26
N ARG A 145 6.07 2.07 24.72
CA ARG A 145 7.49 2.39 25.01
C ARG A 145 7.95 3.64 24.30
N GLN A 146 8.76 4.45 24.97
CA GLN A 146 9.51 5.55 24.36
C GLN A 146 10.85 5.02 23.83
N ALA A 147 10.81 4.31 22.73
CA ALA A 147 11.92 3.63 22.09
C ALA A 147 11.73 3.63 20.58
N LEU A 148 12.74 3.24 19.81
CA LEU A 148 12.56 2.92 18.40
C LEU A 148 11.80 1.59 18.29
N HIS A 149 10.65 1.58 17.62
CA HIS A 149 9.83 0.40 17.39
C HIS A 149 10.18 -0.23 16.05
N VAL A 150 10.57 -1.49 16.05
CA VAL A 150 10.92 -2.24 14.84
C VAL A 150 10.08 -3.50 14.77
N SER A 151 9.36 -3.74 13.66
CA SER A 151 8.67 -5.00 13.41
C SER A 151 9.44 -5.86 12.40
N ILE A 152 9.56 -7.14 12.70
CA ILE A 152 10.13 -8.15 11.81
C ILE A 152 9.01 -8.64 10.89
N ASP A 153 9.25 -8.58 9.60
CA ASP A 153 8.40 -9.01 8.49
C ASP A 153 7.15 -8.15 8.28
N LEU A 154 6.27 -8.03 9.28
CA LEU A 154 5.16 -7.08 9.32
C LEU A 154 4.73 -6.84 10.78
N PRO A 155 4.05 -5.72 11.10
CA PRO A 155 3.57 -5.49 12.45
C PRO A 155 2.62 -6.60 12.90
N SER A 156 2.89 -7.18 14.07
CA SER A 156 2.07 -8.26 14.62
C SER A 156 0.61 -7.81 14.77
N GLY A 157 -0.29 -8.57 14.18
CA GLY A 157 -1.72 -8.27 14.14
C GLY A 157 -2.22 -7.79 12.78
N ILE A 158 -1.35 -7.39 11.85
CA ILE A 158 -1.72 -7.01 10.48
C ILE A 158 -1.85 -8.25 9.60
N ASP A 159 -2.91 -8.31 8.80
CA ASP A 159 -3.05 -9.26 7.70
C ASP A 159 -2.15 -8.86 6.51
N MET A 160 -1.34 -9.79 6.02
CA MET A 160 -0.29 -9.51 5.04
C MET A 160 -0.80 -9.04 3.68
N MET A 161 -2.05 -9.35 3.31
CA MET A 161 -2.62 -8.99 2.02
C MET A 161 -3.55 -7.80 2.09
N THR A 162 -4.32 -7.68 3.16
CA THR A 162 -5.37 -6.66 3.27
C THR A 162 -4.96 -5.44 4.08
N GLY A 163 -3.95 -5.57 4.94
CA GLY A 163 -3.51 -4.52 5.86
C GLY A 163 -4.46 -4.26 7.02
N ARG A 164 -5.47 -5.10 7.21
CA ARG A 164 -6.41 -4.97 8.31
C ARG A 164 -5.93 -5.66 9.58
N TRP A 165 -6.38 -5.18 10.71
CA TRP A 165 -6.16 -5.89 11.98
C TRP A 165 -6.89 -7.23 11.98
N VAL A 166 -6.16 -8.31 12.18
CA VAL A 166 -6.73 -9.65 12.31
C VAL A 166 -7.67 -9.70 13.53
N GLY A 167 -8.93 -10.03 13.27
CA GLY A 167 -9.97 -10.04 14.31
C GLY A 167 -10.41 -8.65 14.79
N ASN A 168 -10.10 -7.58 14.03
CA ASN A 168 -10.40 -6.19 14.36
C ASN A 168 -9.83 -5.71 15.71
N ILE A 169 -8.75 -6.33 16.19
CA ILE A 169 -8.04 -5.93 17.41
C ILE A 169 -6.68 -5.34 17.03
N PRO A 170 -6.38 -4.10 17.45
CA PRO A 170 -5.11 -3.47 17.15
C PRO A 170 -3.92 -4.27 17.69
N GLY A 171 -2.90 -4.42 16.83
CA GLY A 171 -1.62 -5.05 17.14
C GLY A 171 -0.49 -4.03 17.33
N CYS A 172 0.72 -4.43 16.99
CA CYS A 172 1.92 -3.61 17.09
C CYS A 172 1.93 -2.47 16.07
N ARG A 173 2.50 -1.33 16.46
CA ARG A 173 2.75 -0.17 15.62
C ARG A 173 4.25 0.12 15.61
N ALA A 174 4.87 0.02 14.47
CA ALA A 174 6.30 0.19 14.31
C ALA A 174 6.67 1.56 13.72
N ASP A 175 7.84 2.07 14.06
CA ASP A 175 8.48 3.17 13.33
C ASP A 175 9.12 2.64 12.04
N VAL A 176 9.58 1.39 12.08
CA VAL A 176 10.22 0.71 10.95
C VAL A 176 9.79 -0.76 10.91
N THR A 177 9.39 -1.20 9.74
CA THR A 177 9.12 -2.61 9.45
C THR A 177 10.15 -3.14 8.46
N VAL A 178 10.78 -4.27 8.78
CA VAL A 178 11.72 -4.95 7.90
C VAL A 178 10.99 -6.11 7.22
N ASN A 179 10.43 -5.87 6.03
CA ASN A 179 9.84 -6.95 5.22
C ASN A 179 10.95 -7.89 4.76
N LEU A 180 10.71 -9.19 4.87
CA LEU A 180 11.64 -10.24 4.50
C LEU A 180 11.18 -10.94 3.22
N LEU A 181 12.12 -11.31 2.33
CA LEU A 181 11.90 -11.97 1.04
C LEU A 181 11.17 -11.10 0.01
N ALA A 182 9.96 -10.65 0.31
CA ALA A 182 9.12 -9.83 -0.58
C ALA A 182 8.31 -8.81 0.22
N PRO A 183 7.88 -7.68 -0.39
CA PRO A 183 6.97 -6.73 0.26
C PRO A 183 5.64 -7.40 0.61
N LYS A 184 5.07 -7.05 1.74
CA LYS A 184 3.72 -7.45 2.14
C LYS A 184 2.74 -6.34 1.80
N ALA A 185 1.76 -6.63 0.94
CA ALA A 185 0.75 -5.66 0.52
C ALA A 185 0.09 -4.96 1.72
N GLY A 186 -0.13 -5.72 2.79
CA GLY A 186 -0.74 -5.22 4.02
C GLY A 186 0.03 -4.11 4.72
N CYS A 187 1.33 -3.96 4.50
CA CYS A 187 2.09 -2.83 5.03
C CYS A 187 1.82 -1.49 4.31
N PHE A 188 1.13 -1.52 3.17
CA PHE A 188 0.89 -0.36 2.33
C PHE A 188 -0.61 0.00 2.21
N MET A 189 -1.48 -0.72 2.90
CA MET A 189 -2.93 -0.54 2.81
C MET A 189 -3.59 -0.55 4.18
N ASN A 190 -4.78 0.05 4.25
CA ASN A 190 -5.64 0.09 5.43
C ASN A 190 -4.85 0.48 6.70
N GLU A 191 -5.12 -0.21 7.83
CA GLU A 191 -4.46 0.05 9.12
C GLU A 191 -2.95 -0.26 9.08
N GLY A 192 -2.54 -1.17 8.21
CA GLY A 192 -1.13 -1.53 8.06
C GLY A 192 -0.26 -0.40 7.51
N ALA A 193 -0.83 0.48 6.66
CA ALA A 193 -0.10 1.66 6.16
C ALA A 193 0.31 2.61 7.31
N ASP A 194 -0.53 2.72 8.35
CA ASP A 194 -0.23 3.52 9.54
C ASP A 194 0.60 2.76 10.58
N ALA A 195 0.47 1.42 10.61
CA ALA A 195 1.12 0.60 11.63
C ALA A 195 2.56 0.19 11.26
N ALA A 196 2.90 0.13 9.98
CA ALA A 196 4.19 -0.37 9.52
C ALA A 196 5.33 0.67 9.57
N GLY A 197 5.01 1.95 9.68
CA GLY A 197 6.02 3.01 9.62
C GLY A 197 6.81 2.98 8.31
N ALA A 198 8.13 3.18 8.39
CA ALA A 198 8.99 3.07 7.22
C ALA A 198 9.22 1.58 6.86
N VAL A 199 8.70 1.13 5.72
CA VAL A 199 8.85 -0.24 5.25
C VAL A 199 10.15 -0.39 4.47
N LEU A 200 11.01 -1.30 4.92
CA LEU A 200 12.27 -1.66 4.27
C LEU A 200 12.21 -3.13 3.84
N LEU A 201 12.65 -3.42 2.63
CA LEU A 201 12.72 -4.78 2.12
C LEU A 201 14.15 -5.32 2.20
N ASP A 202 14.31 -6.51 2.76
CA ASP A 202 15.48 -7.35 2.58
C ASP A 202 15.05 -8.67 1.93
N ASN A 203 15.52 -8.93 0.71
CA ASN A 203 15.15 -10.13 -0.01
C ASN A 203 15.97 -11.37 0.40
N LEU A 204 16.84 -11.25 1.42
CA LEU A 204 17.69 -12.32 1.96
C LEU A 204 18.58 -13.00 0.89
N ASP A 205 18.95 -12.27 -0.16
CA ASP A 205 19.66 -12.79 -1.35
C ASP A 205 18.89 -13.91 -2.07
N VAL A 206 17.55 -13.84 -2.04
CA VAL A 206 16.63 -14.78 -2.67
C VAL A 206 16.04 -14.14 -3.93
N SER A 207 15.95 -14.89 -5.01
CA SER A 207 15.26 -14.46 -6.23
C SER A 207 13.76 -14.71 -6.10
N VAL A 208 12.99 -13.62 -6.08
CA VAL A 208 11.53 -13.66 -5.99
C VAL A 208 10.94 -13.90 -7.40
N PRO A 209 10.01 -14.85 -7.58
CA PRO A 209 9.38 -15.10 -8.87
C PRO A 209 8.48 -13.92 -9.29
N LEU A 210 8.24 -13.78 -10.58
CA LEU A 210 7.25 -12.82 -11.10
C LEU A 210 5.84 -13.25 -10.67
N THR A 211 5.07 -12.27 -10.25
CA THR A 211 3.66 -12.44 -9.87
C THR A 211 2.78 -11.45 -10.65
N ASN A 212 1.48 -11.54 -10.45
CA ASN A 212 0.51 -10.59 -11.01
C ASN A 212 0.21 -9.39 -10.08
N ILE A 213 1.01 -9.22 -9.03
CA ILE A 213 0.94 -8.08 -8.10
C ILE A 213 2.35 -7.55 -7.88
N SER A 214 2.54 -6.26 -8.01
CA SER A 214 3.81 -5.61 -7.70
C SER A 214 3.58 -4.30 -6.97
N LEU A 215 4.56 -3.92 -6.15
CA LEU A 215 4.62 -2.60 -5.55
C LEU A 215 5.12 -1.62 -6.61
N ILE A 216 4.34 -0.57 -6.84
CA ILE A 216 4.71 0.53 -7.73
C ILE A 216 5.77 1.40 -7.03
N ASP A 217 6.86 1.71 -7.73
CA ASP A 217 7.88 2.63 -7.24
C ASP A 217 8.23 3.72 -8.27
N THR A 218 9.10 4.66 -7.88
CA THR A 218 9.50 5.77 -8.73
C THR A 218 10.21 5.35 -10.02
N ASP A 219 10.88 4.20 -10.03
CA ASP A 219 11.54 3.66 -11.21
C ASP A 219 10.57 3.28 -12.33
N ASP A 220 9.34 2.92 -11.97
CA ASP A 220 8.29 2.58 -12.95
C ASP A 220 7.87 3.81 -13.78
N PHE A 221 8.04 5.02 -13.22
CA PHE A 221 7.61 6.29 -13.83
C PHE A 221 8.74 7.21 -14.26
N LYS A 222 9.99 6.87 -14.02
CA LYS A 222 11.14 7.76 -14.33
C LYS A 222 11.17 8.22 -15.78
N HIS A 223 10.71 7.39 -16.72
CA HIS A 223 10.62 7.73 -18.14
C HIS A 223 9.62 8.87 -18.42
N LEU A 224 8.61 9.09 -17.54
CA LEU A 224 7.66 10.19 -17.65
C LEU A 224 8.24 11.52 -17.14
N ALA A 225 9.31 11.48 -16.35
CA ALA A 225 10.00 12.64 -15.80
C ALA A 225 11.20 13.09 -16.64
N GLU A 226 11.45 12.49 -17.80
CA GLU A 226 12.52 12.88 -18.68
C GLU A 226 12.35 14.32 -19.18
N PRO A 227 13.45 15.10 -19.32
CA PRO A 227 13.38 16.45 -19.84
C PRO A 227 12.75 16.51 -21.22
N ARG A 228 11.84 17.45 -21.44
CA ARG A 228 11.20 17.67 -22.72
C ARG A 228 12.22 18.11 -23.78
N ALA A 229 12.00 17.69 -25.02
CA ALA A 229 12.81 18.14 -26.14
C ALA A 229 12.75 19.67 -26.28
N LYS A 230 13.91 20.33 -26.47
CA LYS A 230 13.96 21.80 -26.62
C LYS A 230 13.19 22.29 -27.85
N ASN A 231 13.15 21.50 -28.92
CA ASN A 231 12.36 21.76 -30.11
C ASN A 231 11.00 21.07 -30.00
N SER A 232 10.16 21.54 -29.08
CA SER A 232 8.80 21.06 -28.88
C SER A 232 7.85 22.24 -28.58
N HIS A 233 6.56 22.02 -28.76
CA HIS A 233 5.53 23.03 -28.54
C HIS A 233 4.31 22.39 -27.80
N LYS A 234 3.39 23.22 -27.33
CA LYS A 234 2.20 22.75 -26.59
C LYS A 234 1.41 21.64 -27.28
N GLY A 235 1.29 21.66 -28.60
CA GLY A 235 0.61 20.63 -29.38
C GLY A 235 1.29 19.26 -29.35
N THR A 236 2.61 19.20 -29.02
CA THR A 236 3.35 17.92 -28.87
C THR A 236 2.89 17.15 -27.62
N TYR A 237 2.35 17.84 -26.64
CA TYR A 237 2.01 17.27 -25.32
C TYR A 237 0.50 17.11 -25.11
N GLY A 238 -0.27 17.16 -26.19
CA GLY A 238 -1.67 16.82 -26.22
C GLY A 238 -2.60 17.85 -25.55
N ARG A 239 -3.88 17.66 -25.80
CA ARG A 239 -4.97 18.45 -25.22
C ARG A 239 -5.82 17.57 -24.30
N VAL A 240 -6.00 18.02 -23.07
CA VAL A 240 -6.93 17.41 -22.12
C VAL A 240 -8.23 18.22 -22.09
N VAL A 241 -9.37 17.54 -22.12
CA VAL A 241 -10.68 18.13 -21.85
C VAL A 241 -11.19 17.59 -20.51
N ALA A 242 -11.38 18.47 -19.52
CA ALA A 242 -11.96 18.12 -18.23
C ALA A 242 -13.42 18.58 -18.19
N ILE A 243 -14.36 17.65 -18.00
CA ILE A 243 -15.81 17.89 -18.02
C ILE A 243 -16.35 17.70 -16.60
N GLY A 244 -16.91 18.77 -16.01
CA GLY A 244 -17.45 18.71 -14.65
C GLY A 244 -17.96 20.05 -14.16
N GLY A 245 -17.93 20.27 -12.84
CA GLY A 245 -18.14 21.59 -12.25
C GLY A 245 -19.57 22.12 -12.36
N GLU A 246 -20.55 21.47 -11.71
CA GLU A 246 -21.90 21.98 -11.52
C GLU A 246 -21.91 23.12 -10.47
N THR A 247 -23.01 23.83 -10.37
CA THR A 247 -23.17 24.91 -9.38
C THR A 247 -22.90 24.41 -7.96
N GLY A 248 -21.93 25.01 -7.28
CA GLY A 248 -21.42 24.61 -5.97
C GLY A 248 -20.16 23.71 -6.04
N THR A 249 -19.86 23.08 -7.17
CA THR A 249 -18.73 22.16 -7.36
C THR A 249 -17.82 22.53 -8.54
N VAL A 250 -17.91 23.75 -9.07
CA VAL A 250 -17.07 24.26 -10.18
C VAL A 250 -15.57 24.08 -9.90
N GLY A 251 -15.17 24.25 -8.64
CA GLY A 251 -13.78 24.07 -8.22
C GLY A 251 -13.21 22.67 -8.49
N ALA A 252 -14.03 21.63 -8.49
CA ALA A 252 -13.58 20.26 -8.77
C ALA A 252 -13.10 20.11 -10.22
N ALA A 253 -13.82 20.68 -11.19
CA ALA A 253 -13.38 20.70 -12.59
C ALA A 253 -12.10 21.50 -12.78
N PHE A 254 -11.95 22.64 -12.09
CA PHE A 254 -10.71 23.43 -12.14
C PHE A 254 -9.53 22.67 -11.52
N LEU A 255 -9.73 21.96 -10.42
CA LEU A 255 -8.67 21.13 -9.81
C LEU A 255 -8.21 20.03 -10.77
N ALA A 256 -9.13 19.33 -11.44
CA ALA A 256 -8.79 18.35 -12.47
C ALA A 256 -8.00 18.98 -13.63
N GLY A 257 -8.44 20.14 -14.12
CA GLY A 257 -7.74 20.89 -15.16
C GLY A 257 -6.35 21.36 -14.74
N ARG A 258 -6.20 21.88 -13.51
CA ARG A 258 -4.89 22.28 -12.95
C ARG A 258 -3.94 21.09 -12.82
N ALA A 259 -4.44 19.96 -12.36
CA ALA A 259 -3.65 18.73 -12.25
C ALA A 259 -3.13 18.31 -13.63
N ALA A 260 -3.98 18.30 -14.66
CA ALA A 260 -3.59 17.98 -16.03
C ALA A 260 -2.49 18.91 -16.56
N LEU A 261 -2.59 20.24 -16.35
CA LEU A 261 -1.53 21.18 -16.72
C LEU A 261 -0.22 20.91 -15.99
N LYS A 262 -0.28 20.70 -14.66
CA LYS A 262 0.90 20.43 -13.83
C LYS A 262 1.58 19.12 -14.18
N MET A 263 0.81 18.12 -14.58
CA MET A 263 1.35 16.83 -15.10
C MET A 263 1.89 16.95 -16.52
N GLY A 264 1.69 18.08 -17.17
CA GLY A 264 2.39 18.40 -18.40
C GLY A 264 1.54 18.37 -19.67
N ALA A 265 0.22 18.38 -19.59
CA ALA A 265 -0.62 18.58 -20.78
C ALA A 265 -0.25 19.86 -21.50
N GLY A 266 -0.19 19.80 -22.84
CA GLY A 266 0.17 20.94 -23.67
C GLY A 266 -0.89 22.03 -23.67
N SER A 267 -2.16 21.66 -23.52
CA SER A 267 -3.29 22.56 -23.30
C SER A 267 -4.41 21.83 -22.55
N VAL A 268 -5.19 22.59 -21.78
CA VAL A 268 -6.33 22.04 -21.04
C VAL A 268 -7.56 22.92 -21.27
N VAL A 269 -8.66 22.28 -21.62
CA VAL A 269 -9.99 22.89 -21.68
C VAL A 269 -10.82 22.34 -20.53
N VAL A 270 -11.41 23.22 -19.73
CA VAL A 270 -12.34 22.85 -18.68
C VAL A 270 -13.76 23.19 -19.14
N GLU A 271 -14.55 22.17 -19.40
CA GLU A 271 -15.97 22.33 -19.68
C GLU A 271 -16.74 22.31 -18.36
N VAL A 272 -17.45 23.39 -18.06
CA VAL A 272 -18.20 23.53 -16.83
C VAL A 272 -19.70 23.33 -17.07
N MET A 273 -20.34 22.58 -16.16
CA MET A 273 -21.79 22.33 -16.23
C MET A 273 -22.59 23.54 -15.74
N SER A 274 -22.04 24.32 -14.83
CA SER A 274 -22.68 25.47 -14.21
C SER A 274 -22.71 26.68 -15.10
N ASP A 275 -23.88 27.32 -15.25
CA ASP A 275 -24.03 28.61 -15.92
C ASP A 275 -23.48 29.78 -15.08
N LYS A 276 -23.10 29.54 -13.82
CA LYS A 276 -22.54 30.55 -12.89
C LYS A 276 -21.01 30.40 -12.72
N ALA A 277 -20.38 29.62 -13.55
CA ALA A 277 -18.94 29.45 -13.47
C ALA A 277 -18.21 30.74 -13.90
N PRO A 278 -17.04 31.08 -13.31
CA PRO A 278 -16.24 32.20 -13.79
C PRO A 278 -15.70 31.91 -15.19
N ALA A 279 -15.53 32.95 -15.98
CA ALA A 279 -15.04 32.84 -17.35
C ALA A 279 -13.58 32.39 -17.47
N PHE A 280 -12.83 32.44 -16.37
CA PHE A 280 -11.45 31.94 -16.26
C PHE A 280 -11.12 31.56 -14.82
N ASP A 281 -10.09 30.77 -14.66
CA ASP A 281 -9.54 30.44 -13.34
C ASP A 281 -8.48 31.48 -12.94
N PRO A 282 -8.72 32.32 -11.90
CA PRO A 282 -7.76 33.36 -11.52
C PRO A 282 -6.44 32.83 -10.96
N LEU A 283 -6.41 31.59 -10.49
CA LEU A 283 -5.18 30.97 -9.99
C LEU A 283 -4.40 30.20 -11.07
N GLN A 284 -5.06 29.92 -12.21
CA GLN A 284 -4.46 29.23 -13.35
C GLN A 284 -5.09 29.72 -14.65
N PRO A 285 -4.76 30.96 -15.09
CA PRO A 285 -5.42 31.59 -16.24
C PRO A 285 -5.13 30.91 -17.58
N GLU A 286 -4.17 30.00 -17.63
CA GLU A 286 -3.88 29.18 -18.83
C GLU A 286 -4.96 28.12 -19.10
N LEU A 287 -5.83 27.80 -18.13
CA LEU A 287 -6.99 26.95 -18.35
C LEU A 287 -8.01 27.66 -19.25
N MET A 288 -8.39 27.01 -20.32
CA MET A 288 -9.45 27.47 -21.19
C MET A 288 -10.80 27.02 -20.64
N VAL A 289 -11.64 27.95 -20.18
CA VAL A 289 -12.95 27.62 -19.60
C VAL A 289 -14.04 27.80 -20.66
N THR A 290 -14.96 26.83 -20.77
CA THR A 290 -16.08 26.87 -21.72
C THR A 290 -17.32 26.16 -21.15
N ASP A 291 -18.48 26.44 -21.67
CA ASP A 291 -19.75 25.75 -21.41
C ASP A 291 -19.96 24.52 -22.30
N LYS A 292 -19.18 24.42 -23.40
CA LYS A 292 -19.20 23.26 -24.33
C LYS A 292 -17.86 23.13 -25.06
N ALA A 293 -17.10 22.11 -24.76
CA ALA A 293 -15.86 21.80 -25.45
C ALA A 293 -16.11 20.96 -26.71
N ASP A 294 -15.28 21.16 -27.72
CA ASP A 294 -15.22 20.29 -28.88
C ASP A 294 -14.36 19.04 -28.52
N LEU A 295 -15.03 17.92 -28.31
CA LEU A 295 -14.37 16.67 -27.92
C LEU A 295 -13.58 16.03 -29.05
N SER A 296 -13.81 16.40 -30.30
CA SER A 296 -13.04 15.92 -31.45
C SER A 296 -11.57 16.39 -31.42
N LEU A 297 -11.29 17.44 -30.65
CA LEU A 297 -9.95 18.00 -30.46
C LEU A 297 -9.24 17.46 -29.23
N ALA A 298 -9.86 16.60 -28.44
CA ALA A 298 -9.27 16.04 -27.24
C ALA A 298 -8.33 14.88 -27.57
N ASP A 299 -7.16 14.88 -26.94
CA ASP A 299 -6.26 13.71 -26.89
C ASP A 299 -6.56 12.83 -25.66
N THR A 300 -7.16 13.41 -24.61
CA THR A 300 -7.62 12.71 -23.40
C THR A 300 -8.79 13.48 -22.79
N ILE A 301 -9.75 12.73 -22.23
CA ILE A 301 -10.91 13.31 -21.54
C ILE A 301 -10.91 12.87 -20.08
N VAL A 302 -11.20 13.82 -19.17
CA VAL A 302 -11.52 13.57 -17.76
C VAL A 302 -12.97 13.98 -17.55
N VAL A 303 -13.78 13.12 -16.97
CA VAL A 303 -15.22 13.38 -16.80
C VAL A 303 -15.72 12.97 -15.41
N GLY A 304 -16.57 13.82 -14.83
CA GLY A 304 -17.30 13.48 -13.60
C GLY A 304 -17.02 14.35 -12.39
N CYS A 305 -15.86 15.03 -12.32
CA CYS A 305 -15.45 15.82 -11.15
C CYS A 305 -16.45 16.93 -10.83
N GLY A 306 -17.38 16.69 -9.88
CA GLY A 306 -18.45 17.62 -9.51
C GLY A 306 -19.39 17.97 -10.68
N MET A 307 -19.71 17.00 -11.52
CA MET A 307 -20.46 17.17 -12.77
C MET A 307 -21.96 17.34 -12.55
N GLY A 308 -22.49 16.85 -11.41
CA GLY A 308 -23.91 16.76 -11.12
C GLY A 308 -24.62 15.69 -11.97
N PHE A 309 -25.95 15.70 -11.91
CA PHE A 309 -26.81 14.64 -12.51
C PHE A 309 -27.84 15.19 -13.48
N SER A 310 -27.66 16.44 -14.00
CA SER A 310 -28.56 17.04 -14.98
C SER A 310 -28.57 16.27 -16.28
N GLU A 311 -29.63 16.43 -17.09
CA GLU A 311 -29.66 15.81 -18.42
C GLU A 311 -28.52 16.28 -19.32
N LYS A 312 -28.07 17.53 -19.17
CA LYS A 312 -26.85 18.06 -19.83
C LYS A 312 -25.62 17.22 -19.39
N ALA A 313 -25.45 16.98 -18.09
CA ALA A 313 -24.34 16.19 -17.57
C ALA A 313 -24.36 14.76 -18.09
N LYS A 314 -25.52 14.06 -18.02
CA LYS A 314 -25.68 12.72 -18.56
C LYS A 314 -25.36 12.63 -20.05
N GLN A 315 -25.84 13.61 -20.84
CA GLN A 315 -25.54 13.64 -22.27
C GLN A 315 -24.05 13.85 -22.54
N ARG A 316 -23.40 14.75 -21.79
CA ARG A 316 -21.95 14.98 -21.95
C ARG A 316 -21.12 13.78 -21.53
N PHE A 317 -21.57 13.02 -20.54
CA PHE A 317 -20.92 11.75 -20.19
C PHE A 317 -21.05 10.73 -21.33
N LYS A 318 -22.22 10.58 -21.94
CA LYS A 318 -22.42 9.72 -23.13
C LYS A 318 -21.53 10.16 -24.30
N ASP A 319 -21.44 11.48 -24.56
CA ASP A 319 -20.57 12.02 -25.62
C ASP A 319 -19.10 11.67 -25.34
N ALA A 320 -18.64 11.79 -24.09
CA ALA A 320 -17.28 11.41 -23.69
C ALA A 320 -17.00 9.92 -23.88
N ILE A 321 -17.94 9.04 -23.49
CA ILE A 321 -17.83 7.58 -23.70
C ILE A 321 -17.70 7.26 -25.19
N ALA A 322 -18.41 7.97 -26.07
CA ALA A 322 -18.40 7.73 -27.52
C ALA A 322 -17.08 8.14 -28.19
N CYS A 323 -16.26 8.99 -27.56
CA CYS A 323 -14.97 9.42 -28.11
C CYS A 323 -13.93 8.28 -28.04
N ASN A 324 -13.19 8.05 -29.12
CA ASN A 324 -12.14 7.00 -29.16
C ASN A 324 -10.77 7.56 -28.72
N VAL A 325 -10.75 8.20 -27.56
CA VAL A 325 -9.52 8.69 -26.90
C VAL A 325 -9.45 8.18 -25.46
N PRO A 326 -8.31 8.17 -24.78
CA PRO A 326 -8.21 7.82 -23.36
C PRO A 326 -9.23 8.61 -22.53
N LEU A 327 -9.91 7.91 -21.60
CA LEU A 327 -10.97 8.47 -20.76
C LEU A 327 -10.69 8.18 -19.29
N ILE A 328 -10.77 9.22 -18.45
CA ILE A 328 -10.76 9.07 -16.99
C ILE A 328 -12.16 9.39 -16.48
N ILE A 329 -12.76 8.46 -15.76
CA ILE A 329 -14.12 8.57 -15.19
C ILE A 329 -13.98 8.63 -13.66
N ASP A 330 -14.54 9.67 -13.06
CA ASP A 330 -14.45 9.94 -11.63
C ASP A 330 -15.78 10.44 -11.05
N ALA A 331 -15.93 10.34 -9.74
CA ALA A 331 -16.99 11.00 -8.96
C ALA A 331 -18.42 10.81 -9.54
N ASP A 332 -19.12 11.90 -9.87
CA ASP A 332 -20.52 11.84 -10.31
C ASP A 332 -20.74 10.98 -11.57
N ALA A 333 -19.74 10.89 -12.45
CA ALA A 333 -19.82 10.00 -13.62
C ALA A 333 -19.74 8.52 -13.21
N LEU A 334 -18.97 8.16 -12.16
CA LEU A 334 -18.96 6.81 -11.60
C LEU A 334 -20.30 6.45 -10.95
N ARG A 335 -20.95 7.42 -10.30
CA ARG A 335 -22.29 7.20 -9.73
C ARG A 335 -23.33 6.99 -10.83
N MET A 336 -23.27 7.80 -11.92
CA MET A 336 -24.13 7.55 -13.09
C MET A 336 -23.88 6.17 -13.71
N LEU A 337 -22.60 5.76 -13.79
CA LEU A 337 -22.21 4.44 -14.29
C LEU A 337 -22.79 3.31 -13.43
N ALA A 338 -22.80 3.45 -12.10
CA ALA A 338 -23.35 2.47 -11.19
C ALA A 338 -24.87 2.28 -11.33
N GLU A 339 -25.60 3.34 -11.74
CA GLU A 339 -27.06 3.35 -11.83
C GLU A 339 -27.61 2.99 -13.22
N ASP A 340 -26.77 2.98 -14.28
CA ASP A 340 -27.22 2.79 -15.68
C ASP A 340 -26.42 1.71 -16.39
N GLN A 341 -27.04 0.53 -16.57
CA GLN A 341 -26.44 -0.62 -17.26
C GLN A 341 -26.04 -0.29 -18.71
N THR A 342 -26.76 0.57 -19.40
CA THR A 342 -26.42 1.00 -20.77
C THR A 342 -25.13 1.80 -20.83
N LEU A 343 -24.83 2.57 -19.79
CA LEU A 343 -23.55 3.26 -19.65
C LEU A 343 -22.43 2.26 -19.36
N GLN A 344 -22.66 1.28 -18.49
CA GLN A 344 -21.68 0.21 -18.19
C GLN A 344 -21.33 -0.57 -19.47
N ASP A 345 -22.34 -1.01 -20.22
CA ASP A 345 -22.15 -1.73 -21.48
C ASP A 345 -21.37 -0.88 -22.51
N SER A 346 -21.67 0.43 -22.56
CA SER A 346 -21.00 1.37 -23.45
C SER A 346 -19.53 1.58 -23.05
N VAL A 347 -19.23 1.66 -21.76
CA VAL A 347 -17.86 1.77 -21.24
C VAL A 347 -17.09 0.47 -21.51
N LEU A 348 -17.68 -0.69 -21.24
CA LEU A 348 -17.08 -2.00 -21.49
C LEU A 348 -16.74 -2.21 -22.97
N ALA A 349 -17.57 -1.67 -23.88
CA ALA A 349 -17.37 -1.79 -25.32
C ALA A 349 -16.27 -0.88 -25.90
N ARG A 350 -15.73 0.06 -25.10
CA ARG A 350 -14.69 1.00 -25.55
C ARG A 350 -13.42 0.27 -25.98
N LYS A 351 -12.75 0.83 -26.99
CA LYS A 351 -11.45 0.34 -27.48
C LYS A 351 -10.27 1.16 -26.93
N ALA A 352 -10.49 2.46 -26.67
CA ALA A 352 -9.50 3.31 -26.06
C ALA A 352 -9.39 3.03 -24.56
N HIS A 353 -8.20 3.22 -24.00
CA HIS A 353 -7.94 3.03 -22.57
C HIS A 353 -8.90 3.86 -21.72
N THR A 354 -9.49 3.22 -20.74
CA THR A 354 -10.36 3.87 -19.77
C THR A 354 -9.86 3.60 -18.36
N VAL A 355 -9.80 4.65 -17.56
CA VAL A 355 -9.40 4.59 -16.15
C VAL A 355 -10.59 5.03 -15.31
N ILE A 356 -10.86 4.31 -14.23
CA ILE A 356 -11.85 4.67 -13.21
C ILE A 356 -11.15 4.87 -11.87
N THR A 357 -11.58 5.87 -11.09
CA THR A 357 -10.95 6.28 -9.82
C THR A 357 -11.96 6.24 -8.65
N PRO A 358 -12.63 5.08 -8.42
CA PRO A 358 -13.71 5.01 -7.44
C PRO A 358 -13.19 5.04 -6.01
N HIS A 359 -13.77 5.90 -5.18
CA HIS A 359 -13.67 5.69 -3.73
C HIS A 359 -14.47 4.45 -3.30
N PRO A 360 -14.29 3.87 -2.09
CA PRO A 360 -14.93 2.61 -1.71
C PRO A 360 -16.46 2.58 -1.85
N GLY A 361 -17.15 3.72 -1.71
CA GLY A 361 -18.59 3.80 -1.91
C GLY A 361 -19.02 3.68 -3.37
N GLU A 362 -18.29 4.33 -4.29
CA GLU A 362 -18.51 4.23 -5.73
C GLU A 362 -18.16 2.84 -6.25
N ALA A 363 -17.04 2.28 -5.77
CA ALA A 363 -16.64 0.92 -6.06
C ALA A 363 -17.74 -0.07 -5.67
N ALA A 364 -18.23 0.01 -4.42
CA ALA A 364 -19.29 -0.84 -3.91
C ALA A 364 -20.59 -0.74 -4.74
N ALA A 365 -20.94 0.47 -5.19
CA ALA A 365 -22.14 0.67 -6.02
C ALA A 365 -21.98 0.00 -7.39
N ILE A 366 -20.82 0.12 -8.05
CA ILE A 366 -20.56 -0.45 -9.39
C ILE A 366 -20.57 -1.99 -9.32
N ILE A 367 -19.90 -2.61 -8.33
CA ILE A 367 -19.83 -4.07 -8.22
C ILE A 367 -20.97 -4.68 -7.37
N HIS A 368 -22.02 -3.91 -7.07
CA HIS A 368 -23.17 -4.35 -6.25
C HIS A 368 -22.79 -4.99 -4.91
N SER A 369 -21.81 -4.41 -4.23
CA SER A 369 -21.26 -4.87 -2.96
C SER A 369 -21.51 -3.87 -1.82
N THR A 370 -20.78 -3.98 -0.71
CA THR A 370 -20.81 -3.01 0.40
C THR A 370 -19.45 -2.37 0.61
N VAL A 371 -19.43 -1.18 1.19
CA VAL A 371 -18.18 -0.45 1.51
C VAL A 371 -17.28 -1.29 2.41
N GLU A 372 -17.86 -2.03 3.35
CA GLU A 372 -17.13 -2.91 4.28
C GLU A 372 -16.39 -4.02 3.51
N LYS A 373 -17.06 -4.65 2.52
CA LYS A 373 -16.45 -5.72 1.69
C LYS A 373 -15.35 -5.17 0.80
N VAL A 374 -15.57 -4.01 0.17
CA VAL A 374 -14.53 -3.33 -0.63
C VAL A 374 -13.31 -3.01 0.22
N ASN A 375 -13.51 -2.43 1.41
CA ASN A 375 -12.41 -2.12 2.32
C ASN A 375 -11.76 -3.37 2.92
N ALA A 376 -12.48 -4.47 3.04
CA ALA A 376 -11.92 -5.72 3.55
C ALA A 376 -10.85 -6.31 2.61
N ASP A 377 -11.02 -6.14 1.29
CA ASP A 377 -10.07 -6.65 0.29
C ASP A 377 -10.06 -5.74 -0.95
N ARG A 378 -9.30 -4.64 -0.86
CA ARG A 378 -9.21 -3.63 -1.93
C ARG A 378 -8.58 -4.17 -3.21
N ILE A 379 -7.64 -5.11 -3.11
CA ILE A 379 -6.97 -5.70 -4.29
C ILE A 379 -8.00 -6.49 -5.11
N ASN A 380 -8.77 -7.34 -4.48
CA ASN A 380 -9.79 -8.11 -5.20
C ASN A 380 -10.94 -7.24 -5.68
N ALA A 381 -11.38 -6.24 -4.90
CA ALA A 381 -12.38 -5.27 -5.33
C ALA A 381 -11.95 -4.49 -6.58
N SER A 382 -10.69 -4.02 -6.63
CA SER A 382 -10.15 -3.34 -7.81
C SER A 382 -10.08 -4.26 -9.04
N ARG A 383 -9.73 -5.54 -8.86
CA ARG A 383 -9.74 -6.54 -9.94
C ARG A 383 -11.16 -6.82 -10.46
N GLU A 384 -12.12 -6.95 -9.55
CA GLU A 384 -13.53 -7.16 -9.89
C GLU A 384 -14.06 -5.98 -10.70
N LEU A 385 -13.78 -4.74 -10.27
CA LEU A 385 -14.09 -3.53 -11.02
C LEU A 385 -13.47 -3.55 -12.42
N ALA A 386 -12.19 -3.89 -12.53
CA ALA A 386 -11.51 -3.93 -13.82
C ALA A 386 -12.12 -4.98 -14.77
N VAL A 387 -12.50 -6.15 -14.25
CA VAL A 387 -13.16 -7.21 -15.04
C VAL A 387 -14.56 -6.78 -15.47
N GLN A 388 -15.36 -6.21 -14.57
CA GLN A 388 -16.73 -5.81 -14.85
C GLN A 388 -16.83 -4.64 -15.83
N THR A 389 -15.93 -3.66 -15.72
CA THR A 389 -15.99 -2.42 -16.50
C THR A 389 -15.07 -2.43 -17.73
N GLY A 390 -14.12 -3.35 -17.82
CA GLY A 390 -13.07 -3.33 -18.84
C GLY A 390 -12.05 -2.20 -18.67
N CYS A 391 -12.05 -1.54 -17.52
CA CYS A 391 -11.23 -0.36 -17.21
C CYS A 391 -10.01 -0.71 -16.35
N VAL A 392 -9.04 0.19 -16.33
CA VAL A 392 -8.05 0.24 -15.24
C VAL A 392 -8.71 0.87 -14.03
N SER A 393 -8.76 0.17 -12.90
CA SER A 393 -9.30 0.67 -11.64
C SER A 393 -8.17 1.09 -10.71
N ILE A 394 -8.23 2.31 -10.18
CA ILE A 394 -7.25 2.93 -9.28
C ILE A 394 -7.93 3.24 -7.95
#